data_a8c1db56d3db134d1d79de6fe3cdc129
#
_entry.id   a8c1db56d3db134d1d79de6fe3cdc129
#
_cell.length_a   1.000
_cell.length_b   1.000
_cell.length_c   1.000
_cell.angle_alpha   90.00
_cell.angle_beta   90.00
_cell.angle_gamma   90.00
#
_symmetry.space_group_name_H-M   'P 1'
#
loop_
_entity.id
_entity.type
_entity.pdbx_description
1 polymer ?
#
loop_
_entity_poly.entity_id
_entity_poly.type
_entity_poly.pdbx_seq_one_letter_code
_entity_poly.pdbx_strand_id
1 'polypeptide(L)'
;MRFWLIFSLWMCALPAWAAHAYALWGAPRYPAGFAHFNYVNPDAPKGGELRLVSNLRTSTFDKYNPFTIKGNAPAYLSSLMFDTLLVGSMDETATGYGLLAEDVQVAPDGLSATFRLRPEARFHHGKPV
;
A
#
# COMPACT_ATOMS: atom_id res chain seq x y z
N MET A 1 -37.72 -28.69 41.40
CA MET A 1 -37.55 -28.23 39.98
C MET A 1 -36.48 -27.16 39.98
N ARG A 2 -35.28 -27.48 39.49
CA ARG A 2 -34.13 -26.56 39.42
C ARG A 2 -33.99 -26.12 37.98
N PHE A 3 -34.37 -24.89 37.63
CA PHE A 3 -34.15 -24.27 36.32
C PHE A 3 -32.67 -23.87 36.19
N TRP A 4 -31.94 -24.52 35.30
CA TRP A 4 -30.63 -24.12 34.85
C TRP A 4 -30.80 -23.04 33.77
N LEU A 5 -30.52 -21.80 34.12
CA LEU A 5 -30.36 -20.72 33.17
C LEU A 5 -28.99 -20.88 32.48
N ILE A 6 -28.97 -21.41 31.26
CA ILE A 6 -27.83 -21.41 30.39
C ILE A 6 -27.72 -19.98 29.78
N PHE A 7 -26.87 -19.17 30.37
CA PHE A 7 -26.53 -17.86 29.84
C PHE A 7 -25.56 -18.10 28.64
N SER A 8 -26.11 -18.13 27.44
CA SER A 8 -25.34 -18.25 26.21
C SER A 8 -24.61 -16.91 25.98
N LEU A 9 -23.31 -16.88 26.31
CA LEU A 9 -22.42 -15.76 26.03
C LEU A 9 -22.18 -15.71 24.51
N TRP A 10 -23.04 -14.99 23.81
CA TRP A 10 -22.83 -14.68 22.39
C TRP A 10 -21.66 -13.70 22.28
N MET A 11 -20.48 -14.25 22.06
CA MET A 11 -19.28 -13.49 21.77
C MET A 11 -19.50 -12.82 20.41
N CYS A 12 -19.94 -11.56 20.40
CA CYS A 12 -19.96 -10.73 19.20
C CYS A 12 -18.51 -10.61 18.68
N ALA A 13 -18.15 -11.48 17.76
CA ALA A 13 -16.97 -11.25 16.91
C ALA A 13 -17.28 -9.98 16.10
N LEU A 14 -16.72 -8.85 16.54
CA LEU A 14 -16.73 -7.64 15.73
C LEU A 14 -16.08 -7.97 14.39
N PRO A 15 -16.75 -7.71 13.26
CA PRO A 15 -16.11 -7.92 11.97
C PRO A 15 -14.85 -7.05 11.93
N ALA A 16 -13.71 -7.68 11.80
CA ALA A 16 -12.48 -6.99 11.49
C ALA A 16 -12.66 -6.42 10.08
N TRP A 17 -12.88 -5.12 10.01
CA TRP A 17 -13.14 -4.43 8.74
C TRP A 17 -11.82 -4.36 7.98
N ALA A 18 -11.71 -5.22 7.01
CA ALA A 18 -10.73 -5.13 5.96
C ALA A 18 -10.94 -3.81 5.21
N ALA A 19 -9.92 -2.97 5.14
CA ALA A 19 -10.00 -1.65 4.54
C ALA A 19 -9.09 -1.53 3.32
N HIS A 20 -9.64 -1.02 2.21
CA HIS A 20 -8.89 -0.74 0.98
C HIS A 20 -7.83 0.37 1.15
N ALA A 21 -7.86 1.09 2.25
CA ALA A 21 -6.97 2.19 2.57
C ALA A 21 -6.80 2.33 4.08
N TYR A 22 -5.69 2.92 4.49
CA TYR A 22 -5.43 3.34 5.86
C TYR A 22 -5.15 4.84 5.92
N ALA A 23 -5.93 5.57 6.69
CA ALA A 23 -5.73 6.98 6.97
C ALA A 23 -5.30 7.15 8.44
N LEU A 24 -4.22 7.90 8.68
CA LEU A 24 -3.78 8.18 10.04
C LEU A 24 -4.77 9.13 10.76
N TRP A 25 -5.43 9.98 10.01
CA TRP A 25 -6.46 10.89 10.50
C TRP A 25 -7.69 10.90 9.58
N GLY A 26 -8.86 10.84 10.18
CA GLY A 26 -10.13 10.90 9.44
C GLY A 26 -10.44 9.65 8.64
N ALA A 27 -11.21 9.84 7.58
CA ALA A 27 -11.59 8.78 6.64
C ALA A 27 -10.89 8.98 5.29
N PRO A 28 -10.52 7.89 4.59
CA PRO A 28 -9.99 7.98 3.23
C PRO A 28 -10.97 8.69 2.30
N ARG A 29 -10.46 9.56 1.45
CA ARG A 29 -11.23 10.36 0.49
C ARG A 29 -11.82 9.51 -0.63
N TYR A 30 -11.05 8.54 -1.12
CA TYR A 30 -11.46 7.70 -2.22
C TYR A 30 -12.15 6.43 -1.71
N PRO A 31 -13.31 6.08 -2.26
CA PRO A 31 -14.06 4.89 -1.86
C PRO A 31 -13.37 3.61 -2.33
N ALA A 32 -13.77 2.48 -1.74
CA ALA A 32 -13.32 1.18 -2.22
C ALA A 32 -13.64 0.99 -3.71
N GLY A 33 -12.68 0.46 -4.46
CA GLY A 33 -12.84 0.20 -5.90
C GLY A 33 -12.75 1.44 -6.79
N PHE A 34 -12.28 2.59 -6.29
CA PHE A 34 -12.02 3.74 -7.16
C PHE A 34 -11.03 3.38 -8.27
N ALA A 35 -11.24 3.93 -9.48
CA ALA A 35 -10.47 3.56 -10.66
C ALA A 35 -9.12 4.31 -10.76
N HIS A 36 -9.09 5.56 -10.32
CA HIS A 36 -7.89 6.41 -10.35
C HIS A 36 -8.03 7.58 -9.38
N PHE A 37 -6.94 8.17 -8.97
CA PHE A 37 -6.94 9.43 -8.21
C PHE A 37 -7.42 10.59 -9.08
N ASN A 38 -8.08 11.58 -8.50
CA ASN A 38 -8.66 12.72 -9.22
C ASN A 38 -7.64 13.57 -9.99
N TYR A 39 -6.39 13.55 -9.57
CA TYR A 39 -5.29 14.25 -10.24
C TYR A 39 -4.66 13.47 -11.40
N VAL A 40 -5.12 12.25 -11.67
CA VAL A 40 -4.62 11.40 -12.76
C VAL A 40 -5.55 11.52 -13.96
N ASN A 41 -4.98 11.75 -15.15
CA ASN A 41 -5.72 11.65 -16.41
C ASN A 41 -5.70 10.18 -16.91
N PRO A 42 -6.82 9.45 -16.85
CA PRO A 42 -6.86 8.07 -17.31
C PRO A 42 -6.66 7.91 -18.82
N ASP A 43 -6.97 8.95 -19.59
CA ASP A 43 -6.86 8.98 -21.05
C ASP A 43 -5.48 9.44 -21.55
N ALA A 44 -4.55 9.69 -20.63
CA ALA A 44 -3.20 10.08 -21.00
C ALA A 44 -2.53 8.99 -21.85
N PRO A 45 -1.86 9.36 -22.95
CA PRO A 45 -1.16 8.40 -23.80
C PRO A 45 -0.06 7.68 -22.99
N LYS A 46 0.04 6.37 -23.20
CA LYS A 46 1.08 5.55 -22.57
C LYS A 46 2.37 5.64 -23.36
N GLY A 47 3.50 5.75 -22.66
CA GLY A 47 4.82 5.79 -23.26
C GLY A 47 5.49 7.16 -23.18
N GLY A 48 6.54 7.34 -23.96
CA GLY A 48 7.39 8.53 -23.93
C GLY A 48 8.69 8.31 -23.17
N GLU A 49 9.46 9.39 -23.00
CA GLU A 49 10.74 9.41 -22.31
C GLU A 49 10.66 10.37 -21.11
N LEU A 50 10.98 9.86 -19.93
CA LEU A 50 11.07 10.65 -18.70
C LEU A 50 12.56 10.86 -18.35
N ARG A 51 13.03 12.09 -18.44
CA ARG A 51 14.39 12.47 -18.04
C ARG A 51 14.37 13.10 -16.67
N LEU A 52 14.96 12.40 -15.70
CA LEU A 52 15.03 12.85 -14.32
C LEU A 52 16.46 13.28 -13.97
N VAL A 53 16.58 14.32 -13.19
CA VAL A 53 17.88 14.80 -12.67
C VAL A 53 17.95 14.44 -11.19
N SER A 54 19.06 13.81 -10.79
CA SER A 54 19.31 13.59 -9.37
C SER A 54 19.52 14.93 -8.65
N ASN A 55 18.79 15.14 -7.57
CA ASN A 55 18.98 16.27 -6.66
C ASN A 55 20.14 16.04 -5.67
N LEU A 56 20.71 14.85 -5.67
CA LEU A 56 21.85 14.49 -4.81
C LEU A 56 23.15 14.84 -5.55
N ARG A 57 23.77 15.95 -5.15
CA ARG A 57 25.02 16.44 -5.76
C ARG A 57 26.22 15.48 -5.66
N THR A 58 26.14 14.50 -4.75
CA THR A 58 27.25 13.59 -4.42
C THR A 58 26.98 12.13 -4.78
N SER A 59 25.89 11.83 -5.47
CA SER A 59 25.58 10.45 -5.81
C SER A 59 26.38 10.01 -7.04
N THR A 60 27.33 9.14 -6.84
CA THR A 60 27.93 8.32 -7.87
C THR A 60 27.04 7.08 -8.03
N PHE A 61 26.52 6.86 -9.24
CA PHE A 61 25.80 5.64 -9.53
C PHE A 61 26.80 4.48 -9.72
N ASP A 62 26.71 3.45 -8.89
CA ASP A 62 27.59 2.28 -8.94
C ASP A 62 26.88 0.94 -8.69
N LYS A 63 25.56 0.96 -8.52
CA LYS A 63 24.75 -0.25 -8.34
C LYS A 63 23.30 -0.04 -8.75
N TYR A 64 22.60 -1.15 -9.10
CA TYR A 64 21.16 -1.15 -9.37
C TYR A 64 20.34 -1.70 -8.22
N ASN A 65 20.92 -2.39 -7.23
CA ASN A 65 20.18 -2.88 -6.07
C ASN A 65 20.12 -1.78 -4.99
N PRO A 66 18.97 -1.16 -4.75
CA PRO A 66 18.84 -0.08 -3.75
C PRO A 66 18.87 -0.58 -2.30
N PHE A 67 18.74 -1.88 -2.09
CA PHE A 67 18.63 -2.49 -0.75
C PHE A 67 19.97 -2.94 -0.15
N THR A 68 21.06 -2.83 -0.89
CA THR A 68 22.39 -3.15 -0.36
C THR A 68 23.00 -1.94 0.36
N ILE A 69 23.77 -2.21 1.42
CA ILE A 69 24.36 -1.15 2.28
C ILE A 69 25.41 -0.33 1.53
N LYS A 70 26.29 -1.00 0.74
CA LYS A 70 27.38 -0.33 0.02
C LYS A 70 26.92 0.15 -1.36
N GLY A 71 27.45 1.30 -1.78
CA GLY A 71 27.22 1.89 -3.09
C GLY A 71 25.95 2.73 -3.18
N ASN A 72 25.79 3.45 -4.30
CA ASN A 72 24.68 4.35 -4.56
C ASN A 72 23.87 3.85 -5.76
N ALA A 73 22.57 3.63 -5.56
CA ALA A 73 21.64 3.34 -6.65
C ALA A 73 21.19 4.64 -7.33
N PRO A 74 20.73 4.59 -8.59
CA PRO A 74 20.18 5.75 -9.27
C PRO A 74 19.04 6.36 -8.46
N ALA A 75 18.92 7.69 -8.51
CA ALA A 75 17.77 8.38 -7.95
C ALA A 75 16.47 7.82 -8.55
N TYR A 76 15.43 7.75 -7.74
CA TYR A 76 14.08 7.27 -8.11
C TYR A 76 13.99 5.79 -8.50
N LEU A 77 15.08 5.01 -8.46
CA LEU A 77 15.05 3.58 -8.81
C LEU A 77 14.01 2.81 -8.00
N SER A 78 13.99 3.04 -6.69
CA SER A 78 13.04 2.35 -5.79
C SER A 78 11.58 2.65 -6.15
N SER A 79 11.26 3.92 -6.43
CA SER A 79 9.88 4.32 -6.73
C SER A 79 9.42 3.97 -8.14
N LEU A 80 10.34 3.73 -9.08
CA LEU A 80 10.03 3.41 -10.49
C LEU A 80 10.05 1.90 -10.76
N MET A 81 10.75 1.12 -9.95
CA MET A 81 10.99 -0.30 -10.22
C MET A 81 10.27 -1.24 -9.22
N PHE A 82 9.86 -0.72 -8.06
CA PHE A 82 9.28 -1.54 -7.00
C PHE A 82 7.96 -0.95 -6.53
N ASP A 83 6.94 -1.77 -6.55
CA ASP A 83 5.66 -1.43 -5.93
C ASP A 83 5.72 -1.64 -4.42
N THR A 84 4.91 -0.88 -3.71
CA THR A 84 4.76 -0.97 -2.26
C THR A 84 3.42 -1.62 -1.89
N LEU A 85 3.26 -2.02 -0.65
CA LEU A 85 1.97 -2.55 -0.16
C LEU A 85 0.84 -1.54 -0.32
N LEU A 86 1.12 -0.27 0.02
CA LEU A 86 0.19 0.85 -0.11
C LEU A 86 0.84 1.98 -0.89
N VAL A 87 0.05 2.76 -1.61
CA VAL A 87 0.47 3.99 -2.29
C VAL A 87 -0.18 5.21 -1.63
N GLY A 88 0.62 6.25 -1.38
CA GLY A 88 0.11 7.52 -0.87
C GLY A 88 -0.66 8.31 -1.91
N SER A 89 -1.69 9.03 -1.49
CA SER A 89 -2.36 10.02 -2.33
C SER A 89 -1.61 11.37 -2.27
N MET A 90 -1.57 12.09 -3.38
CA MET A 90 -0.96 13.44 -3.44
C MET A 90 -1.91 14.53 -2.94
N ASP A 91 -3.19 14.24 -2.83
CA ASP A 91 -4.24 15.17 -2.41
C ASP A 91 -4.83 14.88 -1.02
N GLU A 92 -4.14 14.00 -0.27
CA GLU A 92 -4.45 13.67 1.12
C GLU A 92 -3.18 13.57 1.96
N THR A 93 -3.29 13.93 3.22
CA THR A 93 -2.19 13.81 4.17
C THR A 93 -2.26 12.48 4.89
N ALA A 94 -1.14 11.72 4.89
CA ALA A 94 -0.97 10.48 5.66
C ALA A 94 -2.06 9.42 5.42
N THR A 95 -2.52 9.29 4.17
CA THR A 95 -3.42 8.25 3.73
C THR A 95 -2.71 7.36 2.71
N GLY A 96 -2.77 6.04 2.92
CA GLY A 96 -2.24 5.04 2.01
C GLY A 96 -3.34 4.15 1.46
N TYR A 97 -3.38 3.97 0.16
CA TYR A 97 -4.33 3.12 -0.58
C TYR A 97 -3.67 1.82 -1.02
N GLY A 98 -4.42 0.73 -1.01
CA GLY A 98 -3.90 -0.56 -1.42
C GLY A 98 -3.33 -0.57 -2.84
N LEU A 99 -2.05 -0.98 -2.97
CA LEU A 99 -1.37 -1.19 -4.24
C LEU A 99 -1.10 -2.68 -4.44
N LEU A 100 0.02 -3.23 -3.94
CA LEU A 100 0.19 -4.69 -3.90
C LEU A 100 -0.76 -5.37 -2.92
N ALA A 101 -1.11 -4.69 -1.83
CA ALA A 101 -2.18 -5.13 -0.95
C ALA A 101 -3.52 -4.66 -1.51
N GLU A 102 -4.52 -5.53 -1.49
CA GLU A 102 -5.91 -5.16 -1.74
C GLU A 102 -6.63 -4.72 -0.46
N ASP A 103 -6.00 -5.04 0.69
CA ASP A 103 -6.62 -4.85 1.98
C ASP A 103 -5.59 -4.67 3.10
N VAL A 104 -5.90 -3.81 4.06
CA VAL A 104 -5.08 -3.55 5.23
C VAL A 104 -5.93 -3.54 6.50
N GLN A 105 -5.45 -4.21 7.52
CA GLN A 105 -6.04 -4.22 8.84
C GLN A 105 -4.97 -3.87 9.88
N VAL A 106 -5.15 -2.76 10.57
CA VAL A 106 -4.29 -2.36 11.68
C VAL A 106 -4.93 -2.80 12.99
N ALA A 107 -4.16 -3.44 13.86
CA ALA A 107 -4.66 -3.83 15.17
C ALA A 107 -5.03 -2.61 16.01
N PRO A 108 -6.04 -2.71 16.91
CA PRO A 108 -6.48 -1.59 17.72
C PRO A 108 -5.41 -0.98 18.63
N ASP A 109 -4.41 -1.78 19.01
CA ASP A 109 -3.26 -1.35 19.79
C ASP A 109 -2.18 -0.64 18.95
N GLY A 110 -2.31 -0.63 17.62
CA GLY A 110 -1.35 -0.05 16.68
C GLY A 110 -0.02 -0.81 16.56
N LEU A 111 0.13 -1.97 17.18
CA LEU A 111 1.40 -2.71 17.21
C LEU A 111 1.57 -3.69 16.05
N SER A 112 0.51 -3.96 15.31
CA SER A 112 0.58 -4.84 14.13
C SER A 112 -0.34 -4.38 13.01
N ALA A 113 0.04 -4.73 11.78
CA ALA A 113 -0.79 -4.55 10.60
C ALA A 113 -0.76 -5.82 9.76
N THR A 114 -1.91 -6.23 9.29
CA THR A 114 -2.08 -7.38 8.39
C THR A 114 -2.47 -6.88 7.02
N PHE A 115 -1.79 -7.38 6.00
CA PHE A 115 -2.04 -7.05 4.61
C PHE A 115 -2.47 -8.29 3.85
N ARG A 116 -3.53 -8.19 3.06
CA ARG A 116 -3.92 -9.21 2.11
C ARG A 116 -3.42 -8.81 0.73
N LEU A 117 -2.52 -9.60 0.16
CA LEU A 117 -1.96 -9.31 -1.16
C LEU A 117 -2.97 -9.63 -2.27
N ARG A 118 -2.90 -8.86 -3.36
CA ARG A 118 -3.68 -9.13 -4.56
C ARG A 118 -3.25 -10.46 -5.18
N PRO A 119 -4.17 -11.37 -5.48
CA PRO A 119 -3.83 -12.65 -6.09
C PRO A 119 -3.23 -12.52 -7.50
N GLU A 120 -3.51 -11.40 -8.19
CA GLU A 120 -2.94 -11.06 -9.49
C GLU A 120 -1.55 -10.43 -9.44
N ALA A 121 -1.04 -10.06 -8.23
CA ALA A 121 0.28 -9.45 -8.09
C ALA A 121 1.38 -10.38 -8.57
N ARG A 122 2.24 -9.87 -9.43
CA ARG A 122 3.33 -10.63 -10.09
C ARG A 122 4.62 -9.84 -10.07
N PHE A 123 5.72 -10.56 -9.91
CA PHE A 123 7.04 -10.02 -10.22
C PHE A 123 7.21 -9.85 -11.74
N HIS A 124 8.18 -9.04 -12.17
CA HIS A 124 8.46 -8.81 -13.59
C HIS A 124 8.71 -10.09 -14.42
N HIS A 125 9.18 -11.17 -13.79
CA HIS A 125 9.37 -12.46 -14.44
C HIS A 125 8.12 -13.36 -14.38
N GLY A 126 6.94 -12.82 -13.96
CA GLY A 126 5.65 -13.49 -14.00
C GLY A 126 5.31 -14.37 -12.79
N LYS A 127 6.24 -14.62 -11.87
CA LYS A 127 5.92 -15.38 -10.63
C LYS A 127 5.01 -14.55 -9.71
N PRO A 128 4.10 -15.19 -8.99
CA PRO A 128 3.29 -14.49 -7.99
C PRO A 128 4.18 -13.89 -6.89
N VAL A 129 3.72 -12.78 -6.34
CA VAL A 129 4.32 -12.14 -5.16
C VAL A 129 3.99 -12.95 -3.91
#